data_fa58726099a594b062bad963c65dc96e
#
_entry.id   fa58726099a594b062bad963c65dc96e
#
_cell.length_a   1.000
_cell.length_b   1.000
_cell.length_c   1.000
_cell.angle_alpha   90.00
_cell.angle_beta   90.00
_cell.angle_gamma   90.00
#
_symmetry.space_group_name_H-M   'P 1'
#
loop_
_entity.id
_entity.type
_entity.pdbx_description
1 polymer ?
#
loop_
_entity_poly.entity_id
_entity_poly.type
_entity_poly.pdbx_seq_one_letter_code
_entity_poly.pdbx_strand_id
1 'polypeptide(L)'
;MAGPDPFAIERPARVAALRKLMAQHALDGILVQSRATSRYLSGFALRRGDESTSGFSGTLLVTADRGWILADNRYIEQAAAEAPGWELVLTADPLPAALPPLLVAAGIRRLGLEADRTSHRAWQSLSAAAAGVELLPVESDLAELRVVKSQAEVDAIHRACALGDRAFDHLVSMVRPGMTERGVARLITEFFEDHGAQDLAFDSIVLVGARASMPHGSPDHIPVRLGQPLLMDFGCQVDGYRSDMTRTVFVGQPDPPARRRHEMVAGAQQAALAAVRVGGPASAPHQAAQAYLADAGSPAAFSHGVGHGIGLETHEPPSLKTSDAPLRAGMVFSVEPGLYLPGEIGIRIEDIAVLEEGGPRLLTASPREAIVIGEQQAA
;
A
#
# COMPACT_ATOMS: atom_id res chain seq x y z
N MET A 1 -8.85 -19.71 -15.31
CA MET A 1 -9.10 -20.16 -13.94
C MET A 1 -7.97 -19.59 -13.10
N ALA A 2 -8.26 -18.88 -12.02
CA ALA A 2 -7.23 -18.43 -11.08
C ALA A 2 -6.51 -19.65 -10.50
N GLY A 3 -5.19 -19.59 -10.33
CA GLY A 3 -4.42 -20.62 -9.66
C GLY A 3 -4.88 -20.83 -8.20
N PRO A 4 -4.37 -21.87 -7.52
CA PRO A 4 -4.67 -22.06 -6.11
C PRO A 4 -4.22 -20.83 -5.32
N ASP A 5 -5.04 -20.43 -4.37
CA ASP A 5 -4.74 -19.30 -3.51
C ASP A 5 -3.51 -19.58 -2.61
N PRO A 6 -2.41 -18.81 -2.78
CA PRO A 6 -1.16 -19.09 -2.08
C PRO A 6 -1.24 -18.89 -0.57
N PHE A 7 -2.28 -18.21 -0.07
CA PHE A 7 -2.44 -17.88 1.35
C PHE A 7 -3.47 -18.76 2.07
N ALA A 8 -4.13 -19.71 1.37
CA ALA A 8 -5.20 -20.51 1.94
C ALA A 8 -4.77 -21.26 3.21
N ILE A 9 -3.52 -21.74 3.26
CA ILE A 9 -3.00 -22.51 4.39
C ILE A 9 -2.77 -21.65 5.64
N GLU A 10 -2.57 -20.33 5.48
CA GLU A 10 -2.31 -19.41 6.58
C GLU A 10 -3.57 -18.84 7.23
N ARG A 11 -4.71 -18.84 6.53
CA ARG A 11 -5.95 -18.21 7.00
C ARG A 11 -6.45 -18.71 8.34
N PRO A 12 -6.44 -20.02 8.66
CA PRO A 12 -6.84 -20.46 9.99
C PRO A 12 -6.02 -19.82 11.12
N ALA A 13 -4.70 -19.65 10.93
CA ALA A 13 -3.84 -18.99 11.89
C ALA A 13 -4.13 -17.47 12.00
N ARG A 14 -4.43 -16.83 10.87
CA ARG A 14 -4.82 -15.41 10.81
C ARG A 14 -6.14 -15.15 11.56
N VAL A 15 -7.14 -16.02 11.36
CA VAL A 15 -8.42 -15.95 12.10
C VAL A 15 -8.19 -16.23 13.59
N ALA A 16 -7.32 -17.17 13.95
CA ALA A 16 -6.97 -17.42 15.36
C ALA A 16 -6.30 -16.19 16.02
N ALA A 17 -5.44 -15.47 15.28
CA ALA A 17 -4.84 -14.22 15.76
C ALA A 17 -5.91 -13.13 16.01
N LEU A 18 -6.88 -12.98 15.10
CA LEU A 18 -8.02 -12.08 15.29
C LEU A 18 -8.83 -12.45 16.54
N ARG A 19 -9.13 -13.74 16.72
CA ARG A 19 -9.86 -14.22 17.91
C ARG A 19 -9.11 -13.95 19.23
N LYS A 20 -7.78 -14.05 19.20
CA LYS A 20 -6.96 -13.68 20.35
C LYS A 20 -7.09 -12.18 20.67
N LEU A 21 -7.06 -11.33 19.66
CA LEU A 21 -7.29 -9.89 19.80
C LEU A 21 -8.71 -9.61 20.35
N MET A 22 -9.75 -10.27 19.85
CA MET A 22 -11.10 -10.16 20.40
C MET A 22 -11.16 -10.50 21.89
N ALA A 23 -10.48 -11.57 22.30
CA ALA A 23 -10.42 -11.98 23.71
C ALA A 23 -9.71 -10.93 24.59
N GLN A 24 -8.66 -10.28 24.10
CA GLN A 24 -7.95 -9.20 24.79
C GLN A 24 -8.85 -7.99 25.04
N HIS A 25 -9.75 -7.68 24.13
CA HIS A 25 -10.72 -6.59 24.23
C HIS A 25 -12.07 -7.02 24.84
N ALA A 26 -12.17 -8.28 25.29
CA ALA A 26 -13.40 -8.89 25.82
C ALA A 26 -14.60 -8.71 24.88
N LEU A 27 -14.41 -8.93 23.57
CA LEU A 27 -15.43 -8.86 22.53
C LEU A 27 -16.07 -10.23 22.32
N ASP A 28 -17.40 -10.28 22.18
CA ASP A 28 -18.14 -11.48 21.77
C ASP A 28 -18.08 -11.65 20.25
N GLY A 29 -18.02 -10.55 19.52
CA GLY A 29 -17.89 -10.52 18.06
C GLY A 29 -17.16 -9.29 17.56
N ILE A 30 -16.66 -9.36 16.33
CA ILE A 30 -16.05 -8.23 15.62
C ILE A 30 -16.57 -8.15 14.20
N LEU A 31 -16.89 -6.94 13.76
CA LEU A 31 -17.27 -6.64 12.38
C LEU A 31 -16.06 -6.08 11.63
N VAL A 32 -15.56 -6.84 10.65
CA VAL A 32 -14.44 -6.45 9.80
C VAL A 32 -14.98 -5.85 8.51
N GLN A 33 -14.74 -4.55 8.32
CA GLN A 33 -15.21 -3.78 7.17
C GLN A 33 -14.07 -3.37 6.22
N SER A 34 -12.82 -3.37 6.71
CA SER A 34 -11.64 -3.16 5.89
C SER A 34 -11.51 -4.28 4.85
N ARG A 35 -11.43 -3.91 3.57
CA ARG A 35 -11.29 -4.87 2.47
C ARG A 35 -9.99 -5.63 2.51
N ALA A 36 -8.91 -4.95 2.87
CA ALA A 36 -7.61 -5.57 3.05
C ALA A 36 -7.66 -6.62 4.17
N THR A 37 -8.25 -6.30 5.32
CA THR A 37 -8.38 -7.24 6.44
C THR A 37 -9.37 -8.36 6.11
N SER A 38 -10.48 -8.06 5.41
CA SER A 38 -11.40 -9.09 4.93
C SER A 38 -10.71 -10.08 4.00
N ARG A 39 -9.97 -9.58 3.01
CA ARG A 39 -9.18 -10.43 2.10
C ARG A 39 -8.14 -11.24 2.85
N TYR A 40 -7.42 -10.62 3.78
CA TYR A 40 -6.40 -11.27 4.61
C TYR A 40 -6.94 -12.48 5.37
N LEU A 41 -8.16 -12.36 5.91
CA LEU A 41 -8.81 -13.39 6.72
C LEU A 41 -9.58 -14.42 5.90
N SER A 42 -10.29 -13.99 4.86
CA SER A 42 -11.23 -14.84 4.12
C SER A 42 -10.73 -15.27 2.73
N GLY A 43 -9.94 -14.43 2.09
CA GLY A 43 -9.54 -14.54 0.69
C GLY A 43 -10.43 -13.79 -0.28
N PHE A 44 -11.62 -13.40 0.13
CA PHE A 44 -12.54 -12.65 -0.72
C PHE A 44 -11.93 -11.32 -1.15
N ALA A 45 -11.87 -11.07 -2.45
CA ALA A 45 -11.17 -9.92 -3.03
C ALA A 45 -12.07 -9.12 -3.97
N LEU A 46 -12.44 -7.92 -3.57
CA LEU A 46 -13.08 -6.96 -4.47
C LEU A 46 -12.02 -6.32 -5.39
N ARG A 47 -12.38 -6.11 -6.65
CA ARG A 47 -11.53 -5.38 -7.61
C ARG A 47 -11.61 -3.87 -7.36
N ARG A 48 -10.61 -3.13 -7.84
CA ARG A 48 -10.51 -1.67 -7.65
C ARG A 48 -11.78 -0.92 -8.07
N GLY A 49 -12.39 -1.25 -9.19
CA GLY A 49 -13.63 -0.61 -9.65
C GLY A 49 -14.87 -0.91 -8.81
N ASP A 50 -14.87 -2.03 -8.08
CA ASP A 50 -16.02 -2.46 -7.27
C ASP A 50 -16.12 -1.70 -5.94
N GLU A 51 -15.09 -0.97 -5.56
CA GLU A 51 -15.00 -0.33 -4.25
C GLU A 51 -16.14 0.65 -3.95
N SER A 52 -16.56 1.41 -4.91
CA SER A 52 -17.65 2.39 -4.77
C SER A 52 -19.04 1.75 -4.83
N THR A 53 -19.15 0.57 -5.41
CA THR A 53 -20.43 -0.07 -5.75
C THR A 53 -20.75 -1.32 -4.92
N SER A 54 -19.75 -1.96 -4.31
CA SER A 54 -19.92 -3.20 -3.55
C SER A 54 -20.71 -3.05 -2.24
N GLY A 55 -20.88 -1.83 -1.77
CA GLY A 55 -21.56 -1.57 -0.51
C GLY A 55 -20.87 -2.26 0.68
N PHE A 56 -21.60 -3.15 1.34
CA PHE A 56 -21.11 -3.94 2.48
C PHE A 56 -20.56 -5.33 2.07
N SER A 57 -20.64 -5.71 0.79
CA SER A 57 -20.20 -7.05 0.34
C SER A 57 -18.73 -7.28 0.70
N GLY A 58 -18.46 -8.44 1.30
CA GLY A 58 -17.14 -8.77 1.85
C GLY A 58 -16.96 -8.38 3.33
N THR A 59 -17.95 -7.77 3.97
CA THR A 59 -17.91 -7.56 5.43
C THR A 59 -17.92 -8.89 6.15
N LEU A 60 -17.03 -9.06 7.14
CA LEU A 60 -16.99 -10.27 7.96
C LEU A 60 -17.56 -9.98 9.34
N LEU A 61 -18.34 -10.93 9.88
CA LEU A 61 -18.69 -11.00 11.30
C LEU A 61 -17.97 -12.23 11.86
N VAL A 62 -17.15 -12.04 12.89
CA VAL A 62 -16.37 -13.13 13.50
C VAL A 62 -16.69 -13.23 14.99
N THR A 63 -16.90 -14.46 15.46
CA THR A 63 -17.01 -14.81 16.89
C THR A 63 -15.87 -15.75 17.31
N ALA A 64 -15.88 -16.18 18.55
CA ALA A 64 -14.88 -17.11 19.05
C ALA A 64 -14.81 -18.43 18.27
N ASP A 65 -15.91 -18.87 17.69
CA ASP A 65 -16.07 -20.20 17.07
C ASP A 65 -16.59 -20.15 15.62
N ARG A 66 -17.24 -19.06 15.21
CA ARG A 66 -17.88 -18.94 13.89
C ARG A 66 -17.35 -17.72 13.13
N GLY A 67 -17.60 -17.70 11.82
CA GLY A 67 -17.31 -16.57 10.95
C GLY A 67 -18.27 -16.52 9.78
N TRP A 68 -18.83 -15.35 9.54
CA TRP A 68 -19.73 -15.07 8.42
C TRP A 68 -19.14 -14.06 7.47
N ILE A 69 -19.41 -14.22 6.18
CA ILE A 69 -19.17 -13.22 5.16
C ILE A 69 -20.53 -12.77 4.59
N LEU A 70 -20.78 -11.47 4.64
CA LEU A 70 -21.98 -10.85 4.14
C LEU A 70 -21.77 -10.40 2.71
N ALA A 71 -22.68 -10.80 1.81
CA ALA A 71 -22.64 -10.40 0.41
C ALA A 71 -24.05 -10.22 -0.15
N ASP A 72 -24.20 -9.36 -1.14
CA ASP A 72 -25.42 -9.28 -1.93
C ASP A 72 -25.36 -10.20 -3.17
N ASN A 73 -26.44 -10.20 -3.95
CA ASN A 73 -26.60 -11.09 -5.13
C ASN A 73 -25.48 -10.92 -6.17
N ARG A 74 -24.77 -9.79 -6.19
CA ARG A 74 -23.70 -9.53 -7.16
C ARG A 74 -22.41 -10.27 -6.82
N TYR A 75 -22.18 -10.56 -5.54
CA TYR A 75 -20.91 -11.08 -5.02
C TYR A 75 -21.03 -12.42 -4.30
N ILE A 76 -22.23 -12.98 -4.11
CA ILE A 76 -22.42 -14.20 -3.33
C ILE A 76 -21.73 -15.42 -3.96
N GLU A 77 -21.75 -15.55 -5.28
CA GLU A 77 -21.05 -16.63 -6.00
C GLU A 77 -19.53 -16.50 -5.85
N GLN A 78 -19.02 -15.26 -5.96
CA GLN A 78 -17.60 -14.97 -5.76
C GLN A 78 -17.20 -15.27 -4.33
N ALA A 79 -17.98 -14.85 -3.34
CA ALA A 79 -17.70 -15.11 -1.92
C ALA A 79 -17.69 -16.63 -1.63
N ALA A 80 -18.59 -17.39 -2.26
CA ALA A 80 -18.61 -18.85 -2.14
C ALA A 80 -17.32 -19.50 -2.67
N ALA A 81 -16.80 -18.97 -3.77
CA ALA A 81 -15.60 -19.51 -4.41
C ALA A 81 -14.30 -19.11 -3.69
N GLU A 82 -14.19 -17.84 -3.26
CA GLU A 82 -12.95 -17.25 -2.75
C GLU A 82 -12.80 -17.34 -1.22
N ALA A 83 -13.91 -17.51 -0.48
CA ALA A 83 -13.92 -17.60 0.98
C ALA A 83 -14.41 -18.99 1.47
N PRO A 84 -13.77 -20.11 1.07
CA PRO A 84 -14.18 -21.43 1.53
C PRO A 84 -14.01 -21.53 3.06
N GLY A 85 -15.04 -22.09 3.72
CA GLY A 85 -15.06 -22.24 5.18
C GLY A 85 -15.70 -21.07 5.94
N TRP A 86 -16.15 -20.02 5.24
CA TRP A 86 -16.97 -18.96 5.81
C TRP A 86 -18.47 -19.25 5.59
N GLU A 87 -19.29 -18.94 6.58
CA GLU A 87 -20.74 -19.00 6.46
C GLU A 87 -21.22 -17.83 5.61
N LEU A 88 -21.89 -18.13 4.49
CA LEU A 88 -22.36 -17.10 3.57
C LEU A 88 -23.68 -16.51 4.05
N VAL A 89 -23.77 -15.20 4.13
CA VAL A 89 -25.00 -14.46 4.41
C VAL A 89 -25.36 -13.63 3.20
N LEU A 90 -26.35 -14.15 2.43
CA LEU A 90 -26.93 -13.38 1.34
C LEU A 90 -27.95 -12.38 1.93
N THR A 91 -27.73 -11.10 1.67
CA THR A 91 -28.68 -10.05 2.02
C THR A 91 -28.65 -8.90 1.02
N ALA A 92 -29.85 -8.36 0.71
CA ALA A 92 -29.97 -7.12 -0.04
C ALA A 92 -30.12 -5.91 0.90
N ASP A 93 -30.31 -6.15 2.19
CA ASP A 93 -30.51 -5.13 3.21
C ASP A 93 -29.19 -4.47 3.60
N PRO A 94 -29.18 -3.17 3.91
CA PRO A 94 -28.00 -2.52 4.48
C PRO A 94 -27.62 -3.13 5.82
N LEU A 95 -26.33 -3.05 6.20
CA LEU A 95 -25.79 -3.63 7.43
C LEU A 95 -26.63 -3.39 8.69
N PRO A 96 -27.20 -2.19 8.96
CA PRO A 96 -28.03 -1.96 10.14
C PRO A 96 -29.30 -2.81 10.18
N ALA A 97 -29.80 -3.27 9.04
CA ALA A 97 -30.96 -4.17 8.98
C ALA A 97 -30.56 -5.65 8.97
N ALA A 98 -29.45 -5.98 8.31
CA ALA A 98 -28.97 -7.35 8.14
C ALA A 98 -28.30 -7.93 9.40
N LEU A 99 -27.62 -7.09 10.22
CA LEU A 99 -26.83 -7.55 11.36
C LEU A 99 -27.65 -7.99 12.58
N PRO A 100 -28.72 -7.31 13.05
CA PRO A 100 -29.37 -7.64 14.30
C PRO A 100 -29.80 -9.11 14.43
N PRO A 101 -30.41 -9.76 13.42
CA PRO A 101 -30.73 -11.17 13.50
C PRO A 101 -29.52 -12.08 13.73
N LEU A 102 -28.38 -11.75 13.11
CA LEU A 102 -27.12 -12.50 13.27
C LEU A 102 -26.53 -12.29 14.66
N LEU A 103 -26.55 -11.06 15.19
CA LEU A 103 -26.04 -10.73 16.51
C LEU A 103 -26.83 -11.50 17.59
N VAL A 104 -28.14 -11.55 17.46
CA VAL A 104 -29.02 -12.31 18.40
C VAL A 104 -28.74 -13.79 18.31
N ALA A 105 -28.69 -14.37 17.08
CA ALA A 105 -28.43 -15.78 16.86
C ALA A 105 -27.05 -16.23 17.36
N ALA A 106 -26.06 -15.34 17.30
CA ALA A 106 -24.70 -15.59 17.78
C ALA A 106 -24.50 -15.23 19.26
N GLY A 107 -25.52 -14.68 19.94
CA GLY A 107 -25.45 -14.30 21.37
C GLY A 107 -24.49 -13.13 21.65
N ILE A 108 -24.23 -12.28 20.65
CA ILE A 108 -23.28 -11.17 20.74
C ILE A 108 -23.91 -10.05 21.58
N ARG A 109 -23.22 -9.64 22.64
CA ARG A 109 -23.55 -8.49 23.47
C ARG A 109 -22.54 -7.36 23.39
N ARG A 110 -21.28 -7.68 23.03
CA ARG A 110 -20.17 -6.74 22.86
C ARG A 110 -19.58 -6.92 21.48
N LEU A 111 -19.87 -5.97 20.58
CA LEU A 111 -19.45 -6.00 19.17
C LEU A 111 -18.35 -4.96 18.93
N GLY A 112 -17.17 -5.43 18.52
CA GLY A 112 -16.09 -4.56 18.03
C GLY A 112 -16.37 -4.04 16.62
N LEU A 113 -16.10 -2.76 16.37
CA LEU A 113 -16.18 -2.10 15.08
C LEU A 113 -14.86 -1.41 14.77
N GLU A 114 -14.38 -1.53 13.54
CA GLU A 114 -13.18 -0.80 13.08
C GLU A 114 -13.43 0.71 13.13
N ALA A 115 -12.80 1.41 14.07
CA ALA A 115 -13.00 2.85 14.29
C ALA A 115 -12.66 3.68 13.06
N ASP A 116 -11.59 3.30 12.34
CA ASP A 116 -11.09 4.00 11.14
C ASP A 116 -12.00 3.82 9.92
N ARG A 117 -12.85 2.79 9.91
CA ARG A 117 -13.68 2.40 8.76
C ARG A 117 -15.17 2.66 9.00
N THR A 118 -15.58 2.77 10.27
CA THR A 118 -16.97 2.97 10.63
C THR A 118 -17.30 4.46 10.70
N SER A 119 -18.02 4.99 9.72
CA SER A 119 -18.44 6.39 9.75
C SER A 119 -19.35 6.66 10.95
N HIS A 120 -19.36 7.89 11.44
CA HIS A 120 -20.25 8.28 12.54
C HIS A 120 -21.73 7.93 12.25
N ARG A 121 -22.19 8.13 11.01
CA ARG A 121 -23.54 7.74 10.59
C ARG A 121 -23.77 6.23 10.68
N ALA A 122 -22.82 5.43 10.24
CA ALA A 122 -22.89 3.97 10.30
C ALA A 122 -22.95 3.50 11.75
N TRP A 123 -22.12 4.07 12.62
CA TRP A 123 -22.14 3.82 14.06
C TRP A 123 -23.50 4.12 14.68
N GLN A 124 -24.07 5.31 14.43
CA GLN A 124 -25.40 5.68 14.94
C GLN A 124 -26.49 4.73 14.45
N SER A 125 -26.47 4.38 13.15
CA SER A 125 -27.47 3.47 12.57
C SER A 125 -27.36 2.07 13.15
N LEU A 126 -26.15 1.55 13.36
CA LEU A 126 -25.92 0.26 13.99
C LEU A 126 -26.33 0.26 15.48
N SER A 127 -25.99 1.33 16.22
CA SER A 127 -26.40 1.50 17.61
C SER A 127 -27.91 1.48 17.76
N ALA A 128 -28.64 2.14 16.88
CA ALA A 128 -30.11 2.18 16.90
C ALA A 128 -30.71 0.82 16.52
N ALA A 129 -30.11 0.08 15.59
CA ALA A 129 -30.61 -1.19 15.09
C ALA A 129 -30.28 -2.37 16.02
N ALA A 130 -29.11 -2.35 16.66
CA ALA A 130 -28.59 -3.42 17.50
C ALA A 130 -28.89 -3.16 19.01
N ALA A 131 -30.13 -2.91 19.33
CA ALA A 131 -30.57 -2.62 20.72
C ALA A 131 -30.12 -3.75 21.67
N GLY A 132 -29.45 -3.39 22.76
CA GLY A 132 -28.91 -4.34 23.75
C GLY A 132 -27.52 -4.90 23.42
N VAL A 133 -26.91 -4.47 22.33
CA VAL A 133 -25.51 -4.75 21.99
C VAL A 133 -24.66 -3.51 22.27
N GLU A 134 -23.61 -3.67 23.05
CA GLU A 134 -22.59 -2.64 23.27
C GLU A 134 -21.67 -2.60 22.07
N LEU A 135 -21.61 -1.46 21.35
CA LEU A 135 -20.67 -1.24 20.27
C LEU A 135 -19.36 -0.66 20.83
N LEU A 136 -18.23 -1.27 20.49
CA LEU A 136 -16.91 -0.91 20.99
C LEU A 136 -16.00 -0.53 19.83
N PRO A 137 -15.30 0.61 19.88
CA PRO A 137 -14.32 0.94 18.86
C PRO A 137 -13.11 -0.01 18.99
N VAL A 138 -12.69 -0.57 17.87
CA VAL A 138 -11.40 -1.23 17.72
C VAL A 138 -10.57 -0.31 16.82
N GLU A 139 -9.51 0.24 17.37
CA GLU A 139 -8.65 1.17 16.64
C GLU A 139 -7.76 0.40 15.65
N SER A 140 -6.56 0.83 15.38
CA SER A 140 -5.65 0.27 14.36
C SER A 140 -5.24 -1.21 14.56
N ASP A 141 -5.74 -1.88 15.58
CA ASP A 141 -5.38 -3.26 15.96
C ASP A 141 -5.55 -4.29 14.83
N LEU A 142 -6.53 -4.11 13.95
CA LEU A 142 -6.72 -5.04 12.82
C LEU A 142 -5.65 -4.89 11.75
N ALA A 143 -5.12 -3.69 11.54
CA ALA A 143 -3.98 -3.49 10.65
C ALA A 143 -2.70 -4.11 11.22
N GLU A 144 -2.55 -4.13 12.55
CA GLU A 144 -1.43 -4.78 13.23
C GLU A 144 -1.31 -6.28 12.95
N LEU A 145 -2.42 -6.96 12.65
CA LEU A 145 -2.42 -8.37 12.24
C LEU A 145 -1.62 -8.62 10.94
N ARG A 146 -1.42 -7.58 10.12
CA ARG A 146 -0.80 -7.63 8.79
C ARG A 146 0.58 -6.95 8.74
N VAL A 147 1.04 -6.37 9.84
CA VAL A 147 2.28 -5.57 9.87
C VAL A 147 3.51 -6.45 9.64
N VAL A 148 3.58 -7.61 10.31
CA VAL A 148 4.64 -8.60 10.10
C VAL A 148 4.16 -9.59 9.03
N LYS A 149 4.85 -9.60 7.89
CA LYS A 149 4.49 -10.43 6.75
C LYS A 149 5.04 -11.84 6.91
N SER A 150 4.25 -12.83 6.49
CA SER A 150 4.76 -14.18 6.28
C SER A 150 5.70 -14.22 5.06
N GLN A 151 6.45 -15.30 4.92
CA GLN A 151 7.33 -15.47 3.74
C GLN A 151 6.51 -15.47 2.43
N ALA A 152 5.33 -16.09 2.41
CA ALA A 152 4.46 -16.09 1.23
C ALA A 152 3.98 -14.67 0.86
N GLU A 153 3.71 -13.82 1.86
CA GLU A 153 3.35 -12.41 1.64
C GLU A 153 4.55 -11.60 1.11
N VAL A 154 5.74 -11.81 1.68
CA VAL A 154 6.98 -11.18 1.19
C VAL A 154 7.26 -11.59 -0.25
N ASP A 155 7.07 -12.86 -0.59
CA ASP A 155 7.26 -13.38 -1.95
C ASP A 155 6.25 -12.77 -2.94
N ALA A 156 5.00 -12.52 -2.52
CA ALA A 156 4.00 -11.85 -3.34
C ALA A 156 4.37 -10.38 -3.60
N ILE A 157 4.80 -9.65 -2.55
CA ILE A 157 5.30 -8.27 -2.69
C ILE A 157 6.52 -8.24 -3.61
N HIS A 158 7.45 -9.18 -3.44
CA HIS A 158 8.65 -9.26 -4.29
C HIS A 158 8.28 -9.51 -5.77
N ARG A 159 7.28 -10.38 -6.06
CA ARG A 159 6.79 -10.54 -7.45
C ARG A 159 6.21 -9.24 -8.01
N ALA A 160 5.48 -8.48 -7.21
CA ALA A 160 4.95 -7.17 -7.62
C ALA A 160 6.10 -6.16 -7.85
N CYS A 161 7.10 -6.12 -6.97
CA CYS A 161 8.30 -5.28 -7.15
C CYS A 161 9.09 -5.65 -8.41
N ALA A 162 9.33 -6.94 -8.66
CA ALA A 162 10.02 -7.41 -9.86
C ALA A 162 9.27 -7.05 -11.16
N LEU A 163 7.94 -6.99 -11.10
CA LEU A 163 7.14 -6.50 -12.23
C LEU A 163 7.29 -4.98 -12.38
N GLY A 164 7.37 -4.23 -11.29
CA GLY A 164 7.69 -2.80 -11.28
C GLY A 164 9.07 -2.50 -11.88
N ASP A 165 10.10 -3.29 -11.52
CA ASP A 165 11.44 -3.16 -12.09
C ASP A 165 11.43 -3.35 -13.62
N ARG A 166 10.70 -4.35 -14.11
CA ARG A 166 10.54 -4.57 -15.55
C ARG A 166 9.79 -3.43 -16.24
N ALA A 167 8.79 -2.85 -15.58
CA ALA A 167 8.07 -1.67 -16.08
C ALA A 167 9.05 -0.48 -16.20
N PHE A 168 9.91 -0.27 -15.21
CA PHE A 168 10.93 0.77 -15.25
C PHE A 168 11.89 0.60 -16.44
N ASP A 169 12.43 -0.59 -16.67
CA ASP A 169 13.29 -0.88 -17.82
C ASP A 169 12.57 -0.59 -19.14
N HIS A 170 11.29 -0.96 -19.23
CA HIS A 170 10.47 -0.63 -20.40
C HIS A 170 10.33 0.88 -20.58
N LEU A 171 10.02 1.64 -19.53
CA LEU A 171 9.89 3.10 -19.58
C LEU A 171 11.19 3.77 -20.01
N VAL A 172 12.34 3.36 -19.47
CA VAL A 172 13.66 3.84 -19.87
C VAL A 172 13.89 3.64 -21.37
N SER A 173 13.43 2.52 -21.92
CA SER A 173 13.57 2.20 -23.35
C SER A 173 12.60 2.97 -24.24
N MET A 174 11.43 3.35 -23.73
CA MET A 174 10.32 3.89 -24.53
C MET A 174 10.16 5.40 -24.45
N VAL A 175 10.47 6.02 -23.29
CA VAL A 175 10.23 7.45 -23.09
C VAL A 175 11.13 8.30 -23.98
N ARG A 176 10.53 9.28 -24.67
CA ARG A 176 11.17 10.20 -25.61
C ARG A 176 10.72 11.64 -25.35
N PRO A 177 11.55 12.64 -25.66
CA PRO A 177 11.12 14.04 -25.69
C PRO A 177 9.86 14.22 -26.55
N GLY A 178 8.94 15.04 -26.09
CA GLY A 178 7.65 15.30 -26.75
C GLY A 178 6.51 14.41 -26.24
N MET A 179 6.76 13.27 -25.61
CA MET A 179 5.74 12.53 -24.89
C MET A 179 5.17 13.37 -23.75
N THR A 180 3.89 13.21 -23.42
CA THR A 180 3.28 13.90 -22.28
C THR A 180 3.37 13.06 -21.00
N GLU A 181 3.26 13.68 -19.82
CA GLU A 181 3.17 12.97 -18.54
C GLU A 181 2.06 11.90 -18.61
N ARG A 182 0.86 12.23 -19.16
CA ARG A 182 -0.23 11.26 -19.37
C ARG A 182 0.14 10.16 -20.36
N GLY A 183 0.94 10.48 -21.36
CA GLY A 183 1.42 9.48 -22.32
C GLY A 183 2.33 8.45 -21.64
N VAL A 184 3.23 8.91 -20.77
CA VAL A 184 4.11 8.03 -19.98
C VAL A 184 3.31 7.23 -18.96
N ALA A 185 2.36 7.85 -18.25
CA ALA A 185 1.48 7.13 -17.31
C ALA A 185 0.67 6.03 -18.01
N ARG A 186 0.25 6.24 -19.26
CA ARG A 186 -0.41 5.21 -20.06
C ARG A 186 0.51 4.03 -20.36
N LEU A 187 1.78 4.28 -20.72
CA LEU A 187 2.76 3.19 -20.91
C LEU A 187 2.91 2.32 -19.67
N ILE A 188 2.87 2.93 -18.47
CA ILE A 188 2.90 2.18 -17.20
C ILE A 188 1.69 1.26 -17.09
N THR A 189 0.49 1.79 -17.31
CA THR A 189 -0.76 1.03 -17.22
C THR A 189 -0.78 -0.12 -18.22
N GLU A 190 -0.50 0.17 -19.50
CA GLU A 190 -0.45 -0.82 -20.58
C GLU A 190 0.57 -1.94 -20.27
N PHE A 191 1.75 -1.56 -19.77
CA PHE A 191 2.75 -2.56 -19.40
C PHE A 191 2.26 -3.50 -18.30
N PHE A 192 1.66 -2.98 -17.24
CA PHE A 192 1.16 -3.80 -16.14
C PHE A 192 0.00 -4.71 -16.58
N GLU A 193 -0.94 -4.21 -17.37
CA GLU A 193 -2.06 -4.98 -17.93
C GLU A 193 -1.55 -6.14 -18.80
N ASP A 194 -0.58 -5.88 -19.69
CA ASP A 194 -0.02 -6.88 -20.60
C ASP A 194 0.87 -7.93 -19.91
N HIS A 195 1.39 -7.63 -18.71
CA HIS A 195 2.36 -8.50 -18.04
C HIS A 195 1.84 -9.17 -16.77
N GLY A 196 0.53 -9.18 -16.59
CA GLY A 196 -0.13 -10.03 -15.58
C GLY A 196 -0.27 -9.40 -14.19
N ALA A 197 -0.15 -8.08 -14.05
CA ALA A 197 -0.63 -7.40 -12.87
C ALA A 197 -2.15 -7.56 -12.75
N GLN A 198 -2.64 -7.70 -11.52
CA GLN A 198 -4.08 -7.74 -11.26
C GLN A 198 -4.71 -6.35 -11.36
N ASP A 199 -3.95 -5.32 -11.00
CA ASP A 199 -4.34 -3.91 -11.01
C ASP A 199 -3.10 -3.02 -10.82
N LEU A 200 -3.28 -1.69 -10.97
CA LEU A 200 -2.34 -0.71 -10.42
C LEU A 200 -2.45 -0.70 -8.88
N ALA A 201 -1.33 -0.49 -8.19
CA ALA A 201 -1.34 -0.27 -6.74
C ALA A 201 -2.04 1.05 -6.38
N PHE A 202 -1.83 2.08 -7.19
CA PHE A 202 -2.40 3.43 -7.11
C PHE A 202 -2.32 4.12 -8.48
N ASP A 203 -2.91 5.31 -8.61
CA ASP A 203 -2.80 6.11 -9.83
C ASP A 203 -1.37 6.65 -9.98
N SER A 204 -0.67 6.23 -11.04
CA SER A 204 0.74 6.56 -11.24
C SER A 204 0.97 8.08 -11.25
N ILE A 205 2.03 8.53 -10.58
CA ILE A 205 2.51 9.90 -10.59
C ILE A 205 3.61 10.01 -11.64
N VAL A 206 3.41 10.86 -12.65
CA VAL A 206 4.42 11.14 -13.68
C VAL A 206 4.50 12.63 -13.85
N LEU A 207 5.62 13.22 -13.45
CA LEU A 207 5.78 14.67 -13.40
C LEU A 207 7.12 15.09 -13.97
N VAL A 208 7.12 16.11 -14.84
CA VAL A 208 8.32 16.61 -15.52
C VAL A 208 8.74 18.01 -15.03
N GLY A 209 10.03 18.22 -14.91
CA GLY A 209 10.64 19.52 -14.58
C GLY A 209 10.18 20.05 -13.24
N ALA A 210 9.74 21.33 -13.21
CA ALA A 210 9.26 21.98 -12.00
C ALA A 210 8.02 21.32 -11.38
N ARG A 211 7.20 20.63 -12.18
CA ARG A 211 6.01 19.92 -11.67
C ARG A 211 6.37 18.77 -10.74
N ALA A 212 7.54 18.17 -10.91
CA ALA A 212 8.03 17.11 -10.00
C ALA A 212 8.17 17.59 -8.54
N SER A 213 8.16 18.91 -8.28
CA SER A 213 8.14 19.44 -6.91
C SER A 213 6.79 19.26 -6.18
N MET A 214 5.77 18.73 -6.85
CA MET A 214 4.48 18.38 -6.25
C MET A 214 4.46 16.88 -5.92
N PRO A 215 4.70 16.43 -4.67
CA PRO A 215 4.88 15.02 -4.35
C PRO A 215 3.71 14.12 -4.76
N HIS A 216 2.48 14.64 -4.73
CA HIS A 216 1.24 13.94 -5.14
C HIS A 216 0.58 14.59 -6.36
N GLY A 217 1.38 15.14 -7.28
CA GLY A 217 0.87 15.72 -8.50
C GLY A 217 0.32 14.64 -9.46
N SER A 218 -0.73 14.97 -10.20
CA SER A 218 -1.28 14.07 -11.22
C SER A 218 -0.69 14.36 -12.60
N PRO A 219 -0.51 13.33 -13.45
CA PRO A 219 -0.05 13.49 -14.83
C PRO A 219 -0.96 14.37 -15.66
N ASP A 220 -0.37 15.23 -16.49
CA ASP A 220 -1.11 16.13 -17.37
C ASP A 220 -0.58 16.07 -18.81
N HIS A 221 -1.10 16.92 -19.71
CA HIS A 221 -0.66 17.07 -21.10
C HIS A 221 0.66 17.83 -21.25
N ILE A 222 1.47 17.95 -20.21
CA ILE A 222 2.76 18.62 -20.21
C ILE A 222 3.79 17.72 -20.90
N PRO A 223 4.48 18.26 -21.94
CA PRO A 223 5.44 17.46 -22.68
C PRO A 223 6.77 17.32 -21.93
N VAL A 224 7.31 16.13 -21.96
CA VAL A 224 8.68 15.80 -21.55
C VAL A 224 9.68 16.54 -22.47
N ARG A 225 10.66 17.24 -21.91
CA ARG A 225 11.65 18.04 -22.66
C ARG A 225 13.07 17.68 -22.25
N LEU A 226 13.99 17.87 -23.17
CA LEU A 226 15.42 17.70 -22.88
C LEU A 226 15.90 18.62 -21.74
N GLY A 227 16.83 18.10 -20.93
CA GLY A 227 17.40 18.80 -19.78
C GLY A 227 16.54 18.75 -18.52
N GLN A 228 15.36 18.11 -18.54
CA GLN A 228 14.45 18.10 -17.41
C GLN A 228 14.47 16.74 -16.67
N PRO A 229 14.27 16.75 -15.34
CA PRO A 229 13.93 15.55 -14.60
C PRO A 229 12.52 15.06 -14.96
N LEU A 230 12.36 13.75 -14.96
CA LEU A 230 11.08 13.06 -15.05
C LEU A 230 10.97 12.14 -13.83
N LEU A 231 10.13 12.51 -12.89
CA LEU A 231 9.77 11.72 -11.74
C LEU A 231 8.65 10.78 -12.15
N MET A 232 8.84 9.50 -11.91
CA MET A 232 7.87 8.43 -12.15
C MET A 232 7.70 7.62 -10.87
N ASP A 233 6.50 7.59 -10.34
CA ASP A 233 6.11 6.86 -9.16
C ASP A 233 4.92 5.98 -9.50
N PHE A 234 5.09 4.67 -9.34
CA PHE A 234 4.14 3.66 -9.80
C PHE A 234 4.33 2.33 -9.09
N GLY A 235 3.25 1.59 -9.03
CA GLY A 235 3.22 0.26 -8.49
C GLY A 235 2.09 -0.57 -9.07
N CYS A 236 2.16 -1.88 -8.88
CA CYS A 236 1.15 -2.83 -9.32
C CYS A 236 0.72 -3.78 -8.21
N GLN A 237 -0.29 -4.57 -8.49
CA GLN A 237 -0.83 -5.58 -7.59
C GLN A 237 -0.63 -6.97 -8.15
N VAL A 238 -0.02 -7.87 -7.38
CA VAL A 238 0.15 -9.29 -7.67
C VAL A 238 -0.34 -10.11 -6.47
N ASP A 239 -1.23 -11.06 -6.67
CA ASP A 239 -1.86 -11.86 -5.62
C ASP A 239 -2.49 -11.01 -4.49
N GLY A 240 -2.89 -9.77 -4.82
CA GLY A 240 -3.44 -8.78 -3.91
C GLY A 240 -2.43 -7.91 -3.19
N TYR A 241 -1.16 -8.28 -3.20
CA TYR A 241 -0.08 -7.50 -2.60
C TYR A 241 0.47 -6.48 -3.58
N ARG A 242 0.87 -5.34 -3.05
CA ARG A 242 1.25 -4.17 -3.82
C ARG A 242 2.74 -3.95 -3.84
N SER A 243 3.24 -3.41 -4.94
CA SER A 243 4.55 -2.77 -5.04
C SER A 243 4.40 -1.26 -5.08
N ASP A 244 5.50 -0.58 -4.80
CA ASP A 244 5.64 0.85 -4.85
C ASP A 244 7.08 1.19 -5.24
N MET A 245 7.29 2.11 -6.18
CA MET A 245 8.62 2.51 -6.59
C MET A 245 8.60 3.88 -7.25
N THR A 246 9.44 4.78 -6.75
CA THR A 246 9.74 6.05 -7.43
C THR A 246 11.15 6.04 -8.00
N ARG A 247 11.27 6.49 -9.24
CA ARG A 247 12.55 6.85 -9.86
C ARG A 247 12.44 8.22 -10.52
N THR A 248 13.49 9.02 -10.34
CA THR A 248 13.65 10.26 -11.08
C THR A 248 14.78 10.08 -12.10
N VAL A 249 14.44 10.12 -13.39
CA VAL A 249 15.39 10.05 -14.50
C VAL A 249 15.57 11.42 -15.13
N PHE A 250 16.61 11.62 -15.93
CA PHE A 250 16.82 12.86 -16.68
C PHE A 250 16.63 12.62 -18.17
N VAL A 251 15.86 13.48 -18.81
CA VAL A 251 15.64 13.44 -20.26
C VAL A 251 16.71 14.28 -20.94
N GLY A 252 17.71 13.63 -21.54
CA GLY A 252 18.95 14.30 -21.93
C GLY A 252 19.81 14.67 -20.71
N GLN A 253 20.99 15.25 -20.95
CA GLN A 253 21.94 15.57 -19.89
C GLN A 253 21.36 16.58 -18.87
N PRO A 254 21.35 16.26 -17.57
CA PRO A 254 20.97 17.21 -16.54
C PRO A 254 22.02 18.29 -16.37
N ASP A 255 21.62 19.45 -15.89
CA ASP A 255 22.55 20.44 -15.37
C ASP A 255 23.27 19.92 -14.11
N PRO A 256 24.47 20.46 -13.78
CA PRO A 256 25.20 20.01 -12.59
C PRO A 256 24.42 20.15 -11.27
N PRO A 257 23.62 21.22 -11.02
CA PRO A 257 22.78 21.31 -9.84
C PRO A 257 21.74 20.21 -9.72
N ALA A 258 21.04 19.85 -10.82
CA ALA A 258 20.02 18.81 -10.80
C ALA A 258 20.65 17.42 -10.51
N ARG A 259 21.78 17.10 -11.11
CA ARG A 259 22.54 15.87 -10.83
C ARG A 259 22.95 15.81 -9.36
N ARG A 260 23.50 16.88 -8.81
CA ARG A 260 23.89 16.93 -7.38
C ARG A 260 22.71 16.72 -6.45
N ARG A 261 21.56 17.32 -6.76
CA ARG A 261 20.32 17.11 -5.97
C ARG A 261 19.88 15.65 -5.99
N HIS A 262 19.99 14.97 -7.14
CA HIS A 262 19.70 13.54 -7.24
C HIS A 262 20.65 12.70 -6.36
N GLU A 263 21.95 12.99 -6.40
CA GLU A 263 22.96 12.34 -5.56
C GLU A 263 22.69 12.55 -4.07
N MET A 264 22.21 13.75 -3.68
CA MET A 264 21.80 14.04 -2.29
C MET A 264 20.61 13.16 -1.85
N VAL A 265 19.59 13.00 -2.70
CA VAL A 265 18.44 12.13 -2.39
C VAL A 265 18.87 10.66 -2.32
N ALA A 266 19.72 10.19 -3.22
CA ALA A 266 20.27 8.84 -3.17
C ALA A 266 21.07 8.60 -1.87
N GLY A 267 21.87 9.56 -1.44
CA GLY A 267 22.61 9.49 -0.18
C GLY A 267 21.68 9.50 1.04
N ALA A 268 20.61 10.28 1.02
CA ALA A 268 19.59 10.29 2.07
C ALA A 268 18.87 8.94 2.19
N GLN A 269 18.57 8.28 1.07
CA GLN A 269 17.99 6.95 1.07
C GLN A 269 18.94 5.92 1.67
N GLN A 270 20.21 5.95 1.33
CA GLN A 270 21.23 5.08 1.92
C GLN A 270 21.34 5.30 3.44
N ALA A 271 21.32 6.56 3.90
CA ALA A 271 21.34 6.90 5.32
C ALA A 271 20.09 6.37 6.05
N ALA A 272 18.91 6.51 5.43
CA ALA A 272 17.67 5.96 5.97
C ALA A 272 17.73 4.43 6.10
N LEU A 273 18.14 3.72 5.05
CA LEU A 273 18.28 2.26 5.05
C LEU A 273 19.29 1.78 6.11
N ALA A 274 20.40 2.48 6.28
CA ALA A 274 21.41 2.16 7.29
C ALA A 274 20.92 2.34 8.74
N ALA A 275 19.89 3.17 8.96
CA ALA A 275 19.27 3.37 10.26
C ALA A 275 18.19 2.34 10.61
N VAL A 276 17.75 1.53 9.64
CA VAL A 276 16.75 0.47 9.85
C VAL A 276 17.39 -0.71 10.57
N ARG A 277 16.82 -1.11 11.72
CA ARG A 277 17.24 -2.32 12.46
C ARG A 277 16.10 -2.91 13.28
N VAL A 278 16.13 -4.20 13.51
CA VAL A 278 15.17 -4.88 14.40
C VAL A 278 15.30 -4.29 15.81
N GLY A 279 14.15 -3.97 16.42
CA GLY A 279 14.06 -3.32 17.73
C GLY A 279 14.36 -1.82 17.75
N GLY A 280 14.81 -1.25 16.63
CA GLY A 280 15.01 0.20 16.51
C GLY A 280 13.68 0.94 16.33
N PRO A 281 13.60 2.25 16.69
CA PRO A 281 12.38 3.03 16.51
C PRO A 281 12.08 3.25 15.03
N ALA A 282 10.79 3.18 14.66
CA ALA A 282 10.36 3.38 13.28
C ALA A 282 10.64 4.80 12.75
N SER A 283 10.84 5.79 13.64
CA SER A 283 11.24 7.16 13.28
C SER A 283 12.72 7.31 12.87
N ALA A 284 13.60 6.37 13.24
CA ALA A 284 15.04 6.50 13.01
C ALA A 284 15.45 6.67 11.53
N PRO A 285 14.87 5.94 10.55
CA PRO A 285 15.17 6.13 9.13
C PRO A 285 14.84 7.55 8.64
N HIS A 286 13.72 8.12 9.11
CA HIS A 286 13.32 9.48 8.75
C HIS A 286 14.31 10.51 9.28
N GLN A 287 14.69 10.39 10.56
CA GLN A 287 15.65 11.28 11.19
C GLN A 287 17.02 11.21 10.49
N ALA A 288 17.46 10.01 10.11
CA ALA A 288 18.72 9.82 9.39
C ALA A 288 18.72 10.48 8.00
N ALA A 289 17.63 10.31 7.23
CA ALA A 289 17.48 10.97 5.92
C ALA A 289 17.46 12.49 6.05
N GLN A 290 16.72 13.03 7.03
CA GLN A 290 16.67 14.49 7.28
C GLN A 290 18.01 15.05 7.69
N ALA A 291 18.73 14.38 8.59
CA ALA A 291 20.06 14.79 9.02
C ALA A 291 21.03 14.83 7.83
N TYR A 292 21.04 13.78 7.00
CA TYR A 292 21.88 13.73 5.80
C TYR A 292 21.60 14.90 4.84
N LEU A 293 20.32 15.21 4.56
CA LEU A 293 19.95 16.30 3.66
C LEU A 293 20.26 17.67 4.26
N ALA A 294 20.16 17.83 5.58
CA ALA A 294 20.53 19.06 6.28
C ALA A 294 22.05 19.31 6.17
N ASP A 295 22.87 18.27 6.40
CA ASP A 295 24.33 18.35 6.30
C ASP A 295 24.77 18.63 4.85
N ALA A 296 24.00 18.13 3.86
CA ALA A 296 24.20 18.42 2.45
C ALA A 296 23.71 19.81 2.01
N GLY A 297 23.18 20.63 2.94
CA GLY A 297 22.72 22.00 2.68
C GLY A 297 21.27 22.15 2.24
N SER A 298 20.43 21.11 2.45
CA SER A 298 19.00 21.12 2.11
C SER A 298 18.11 20.71 3.31
N PRO A 299 18.10 21.48 4.42
CA PRO A 299 17.44 21.08 5.67
C PRO A 299 15.90 20.97 5.58
N ALA A 300 15.27 21.57 4.58
CA ALA A 300 13.83 21.54 4.37
C ALA A 300 13.44 20.72 3.11
N ALA A 301 14.22 19.70 2.78
CA ALA A 301 14.11 18.99 1.50
C ALA A 301 12.78 18.27 1.31
N PHE A 302 12.22 17.65 2.35
CA PHE A 302 10.93 16.99 2.25
C PHE A 302 10.12 17.06 3.55
N SER A 303 8.80 17.08 3.43
CA SER A 303 7.84 17.23 4.54
C SER A 303 7.04 15.97 4.87
N HIS A 304 7.06 14.98 3.98
CA HIS A 304 6.38 13.70 4.20
C HIS A 304 7.23 12.71 5.04
N GLY A 305 6.69 11.56 5.38
CA GLY A 305 7.45 10.48 6.00
C GLY A 305 8.50 9.92 5.03
N VAL A 306 9.58 9.35 5.55
CA VAL A 306 10.57 8.68 4.70
C VAL A 306 10.06 7.34 4.17
N GLY A 307 8.90 6.88 4.66
CA GLY A 307 8.31 5.64 4.21
C GLY A 307 7.11 5.20 5.04
N HIS A 308 6.45 4.19 4.55
CA HIS A 308 5.26 3.57 5.12
C HIS A 308 5.27 2.06 4.88
N GLY A 309 4.55 1.31 5.71
CA GLY A 309 4.30 -0.10 5.44
C GLY A 309 3.53 -0.31 4.15
N ILE A 310 3.75 -1.44 3.51
CA ILE A 310 3.05 -1.84 2.29
C ILE A 310 2.67 -3.32 2.36
N GLY A 311 1.57 -3.68 1.75
CA GLY A 311 1.07 -5.05 1.70
C GLY A 311 -0.18 -5.17 0.84
N LEU A 312 -1.31 -5.46 1.46
CA LEU A 312 -2.62 -5.46 0.80
C LEU A 312 -3.15 -4.02 0.57
N GLU A 313 -2.63 -3.05 1.30
CA GLU A 313 -2.84 -1.61 1.05
C GLU A 313 -1.50 -0.98 0.66
N THR A 314 -1.53 0.09 -0.14
CA THR A 314 -0.33 0.87 -0.47
C THR A 314 0.25 1.48 0.80
N HIS A 315 -0.61 2.05 1.64
CA HIS A 315 -0.23 2.62 2.92
C HIS A 315 -0.82 1.80 4.06
N GLU A 316 0.02 1.11 4.79
CA GLU A 316 -0.35 0.43 6.04
C GLU A 316 0.77 0.60 7.08
N PRO A 317 0.57 0.23 8.36
CA PRO A 317 1.67 0.28 9.32
C PRO A 317 2.87 -0.59 8.91
N PRO A 318 4.12 -0.16 9.31
CA PRO A 318 4.48 0.97 10.16
C PRO A 318 4.60 2.30 9.41
N SER A 319 4.40 3.44 10.09
CA SER A 319 4.81 4.75 9.58
C SER A 319 6.25 5.03 9.98
N LEU A 320 7.12 5.30 9.01
CA LEU A 320 8.52 5.63 9.25
C LEU A 320 8.75 7.15 9.45
N LYS A 321 7.85 7.85 10.11
CA LYS A 321 7.98 9.31 10.34
C LYS A 321 8.12 9.66 11.81
N THR A 322 7.10 9.38 12.58
CA THR A 322 6.96 9.89 13.96
C THR A 322 6.78 8.79 15.00
N SER A 323 6.64 7.53 14.57
CA SER A 323 6.41 6.43 15.48
C SER A 323 7.72 5.97 16.11
N ASP A 324 7.74 5.88 17.45
CA ASP A 324 8.84 5.25 18.20
C ASP A 324 8.60 3.75 18.45
N ALA A 325 7.53 3.19 17.88
CA ALA A 325 7.28 1.75 17.95
C ALA A 325 8.48 0.98 17.37
N PRO A 326 8.88 -0.13 18.00
CA PRO A 326 10.02 -0.91 17.52
C PRO A 326 9.72 -1.60 16.20
N LEU A 327 10.63 -1.49 15.24
CA LEU A 327 10.58 -2.27 14.01
C LEU A 327 10.82 -3.76 14.33
N ARG A 328 10.09 -4.63 13.65
CA ARG A 328 10.15 -6.10 13.84
C ARG A 328 10.58 -6.77 12.54
N ALA A 329 11.32 -7.87 12.63
CA ALA A 329 11.61 -8.70 11.48
C ALA A 329 10.31 -9.16 10.78
N GLY A 330 10.31 -9.20 9.46
CA GLY A 330 9.15 -9.47 8.61
C GLY A 330 8.31 -8.23 8.27
N MET A 331 8.58 -7.06 8.83
CA MET A 331 7.95 -5.81 8.37
C MET A 331 8.44 -5.47 6.96
N VAL A 332 7.52 -5.03 6.09
CA VAL A 332 7.82 -4.54 4.73
C VAL A 332 7.34 -3.11 4.62
N PHE A 333 8.20 -2.24 4.08
CA PHE A 333 7.93 -0.80 4.00
C PHE A 333 8.69 -0.14 2.85
N SER A 334 8.22 1.05 2.43
CA SER A 334 8.93 1.93 1.50
C SER A 334 10.05 2.70 2.21
N VAL A 335 11.08 3.11 1.45
CA VAL A 335 12.09 4.08 1.86
C VAL A 335 12.28 5.07 0.72
N GLU A 336 11.68 6.26 0.86
CA GLU A 336 11.39 7.20 -0.23
C GLU A 336 11.74 8.67 0.09
N PRO A 337 12.95 9.01 0.52
CA PRO A 337 13.28 10.41 0.71
C PRO A 337 13.14 11.19 -0.60
N GLY A 338 12.74 12.45 -0.49
CA GLY A 338 12.61 13.36 -1.62
C GLY A 338 13.20 14.72 -1.34
N LEU A 339 13.46 15.46 -2.41
CA LEU A 339 13.84 16.86 -2.39
C LEU A 339 12.91 17.62 -3.33
N TYR A 340 12.15 18.57 -2.78
CA TYR A 340 11.14 19.30 -3.52
C TYR A 340 11.38 20.80 -3.37
N LEU A 341 11.73 21.45 -4.46
CA LEU A 341 11.90 22.91 -4.55
C LEU A 341 10.77 23.48 -5.42
N PRO A 342 9.75 24.10 -4.79
CA PRO A 342 8.58 24.58 -5.53
C PRO A 342 8.94 25.50 -6.69
N GLY A 343 8.43 25.17 -7.87
CA GLY A 343 8.69 25.90 -9.11
C GLY A 343 10.04 25.62 -9.76
N GLU A 344 10.87 24.75 -9.18
CA GLU A 344 12.20 24.41 -9.70
C GLU A 344 12.31 22.96 -10.09
N ILE A 345 12.30 22.05 -9.11
CA ILE A 345 12.61 20.63 -9.28
C ILE A 345 12.02 19.78 -8.16
N GLY A 346 11.65 18.53 -8.47
CA GLY A 346 11.41 17.49 -7.49
C GLY A 346 12.18 16.24 -7.86
N ILE A 347 12.72 15.58 -6.84
CA ILE A 347 13.44 14.31 -6.98
C ILE A 347 13.01 13.42 -5.83
N ARG A 348 12.60 12.18 -6.13
CA ARG A 348 12.35 11.11 -5.17
C ARG A 348 12.99 9.83 -5.67
N ILE A 349 13.55 9.06 -4.75
CA ILE A 349 14.07 7.72 -4.99
C ILE A 349 13.49 6.84 -3.92
N GLU A 350 12.78 5.81 -4.32
CA GLU A 350 12.02 4.93 -3.46
C GLU A 350 12.28 3.47 -3.76
N ASP A 351 12.46 2.70 -2.73
CA ASP A 351 12.53 1.24 -2.78
C ASP A 351 11.67 0.61 -1.68
N ILE A 352 11.19 -0.60 -1.94
CA ILE A 352 10.56 -1.44 -0.94
C ILE A 352 11.62 -2.33 -0.29
N ALA A 353 11.60 -2.39 1.03
CA ALA A 353 12.47 -3.24 1.83
C ALA A 353 11.69 -4.14 2.78
N VAL A 354 12.16 -5.38 2.96
CA VAL A 354 11.76 -6.24 4.07
C VAL A 354 12.82 -6.16 5.16
N LEU A 355 12.41 -6.01 6.42
CA LEU A 355 13.33 -6.06 7.55
C LEU A 355 13.59 -7.52 7.94
N GLU A 356 14.81 -7.97 7.78
CA GLU A 356 15.31 -9.26 8.24
C GLU A 356 16.13 -9.09 9.53
N GLU A 357 16.48 -10.17 10.21
CA GLU A 357 17.31 -10.13 11.42
C GLU A 357 18.66 -9.43 11.19
N GLY A 358 19.22 -9.55 9.99
CA GLY A 358 20.50 -8.92 9.60
C GLY A 358 20.38 -7.47 9.11
N GLY A 359 19.16 -6.92 9.06
CA GLY A 359 18.89 -5.58 8.52
C GLY A 359 17.93 -5.58 7.33
N PRO A 360 17.71 -4.44 6.66
CA PRO A 360 16.78 -4.34 5.55
C PRO A 360 17.35 -5.01 4.28
N ARG A 361 16.53 -5.85 3.65
CA ARG A 361 16.78 -6.39 2.31
C ARG A 361 15.81 -5.75 1.32
N LEU A 362 16.33 -5.18 0.25
CA LEU A 362 15.52 -4.58 -0.80
C LEU A 362 14.75 -5.65 -1.60
N LEU A 363 13.50 -5.34 -1.94
CA LEU A 363 12.65 -6.13 -2.82
C LEU A 363 12.57 -5.54 -4.24
N THR A 364 12.95 -4.29 -4.42
CA THR A 364 13.13 -3.60 -5.70
C THR A 364 14.59 -3.66 -6.14
N ALA A 365 14.84 -3.74 -7.44
CA ALA A 365 16.18 -3.90 -8.01
C ALA A 365 16.57 -2.81 -9.03
N SER A 366 15.63 -1.95 -9.44
CA SER A 366 15.89 -0.86 -10.39
C SER A 366 17.02 0.06 -9.91
N PRO A 367 17.90 0.53 -10.82
CA PRO A 367 19.01 1.41 -10.46
C PRO A 367 18.55 2.70 -9.76
N ARG A 368 19.36 3.15 -8.80
CA ARG A 368 19.13 4.38 -8.02
C ARG A 368 20.02 5.54 -8.46
N GLU A 369 20.93 5.28 -9.37
CA GLU A 369 21.80 6.29 -9.96
C GLU A 369 21.00 7.18 -10.91
N ALA A 370 21.55 8.36 -11.20
CA ALA A 370 20.96 9.30 -12.15
C ALA A 370 21.02 8.75 -13.58
N ILE A 371 19.92 8.19 -14.06
CA ILE A 371 19.78 7.65 -15.40
C ILE A 371 19.44 8.78 -16.39
N VAL A 372 20.14 8.82 -17.52
CA VAL A 372 19.84 9.72 -18.63
C VAL A 372 19.16 8.94 -19.74
N ILE A 373 17.98 9.41 -20.15
CA ILE A 373 17.16 8.80 -21.22
C ILE A 373 16.94 9.79 -22.37
N GLY A 374 16.47 9.30 -23.52
CA GLY A 374 16.07 10.17 -24.64
C GLY A 374 17.23 10.82 -25.40
N GLU A 375 18.48 10.48 -25.12
CA GLU A 375 19.58 10.76 -26.02
C GLU A 375 19.38 9.90 -27.27
N GLN A 376 19.22 10.54 -28.45
CA GLN A 376 19.36 9.80 -29.69
C GLN A 376 20.75 9.19 -29.69
N GLN A 377 20.86 7.87 -29.74
CA GLN A 377 22.10 7.26 -30.20
C GLN A 377 22.39 7.91 -31.56
N ALA A 378 23.45 8.70 -31.62
CA ALA A 378 23.96 9.23 -32.89
C ALA A 378 24.19 8.01 -33.77
N ALA A 379 23.42 7.89 -34.85
CA ALA A 379 23.54 6.85 -35.85
C ALA A 379 24.85 7.01 -36.64
#